data_bae1cda09dce27c5f572c1c9c52ac07a
#
_entry.id   bae1cda09dce27c5f572c1c9c52ac07a
#
_cell.length_a   1.000
_cell.length_b   1.000
_cell.length_c   1.000
_cell.angle_alpha   90.00
_cell.angle_beta   90.00
_cell.angle_gamma   90.00
#
_symmetry.space_group_name_H-M   'P 1'
#
loop_
_entity.id
_entity.type
_entity.pdbx_description
1 polymer ?
#
loop_
_entity_poly.entity_id
_entity_poly.type
_entity_poly.pdbx_seq_one_letter_code
_entity_poly.pdbx_strand_id
1 'polypeptide(L)'
;MSRLIKWLALSAIVLALDLYTKQLVLQHFAYGDHLTVTSFFDLVRYHNTGAAFSFLADAGGWQQLLFGSIAVIASVIIVRLLVKHPDERLFCFALALILGGALGNLYDRLTLGYVVDFLFFHYQQYSFPAFNVADSGISVGVVLMLLDSVRKSSRKAN
;
A
#
# COMPACT_ATOMS: atom_id res chain seq x y z
N MET A 1 7.16 15.18 -20.43
CA MET A 1 5.93 15.54 -19.69
C MET A 1 4.82 14.48 -19.80
N SER A 2 4.48 13.97 -20.99
CA SER A 2 3.42 12.95 -21.14
C SER A 2 3.63 11.63 -20.41
N ARG A 3 4.88 11.15 -20.26
CA ARG A 3 5.17 9.87 -19.59
C ARG A 3 5.04 9.96 -18.07
N LEU A 4 5.54 11.03 -17.45
CA LEU A 4 5.37 11.26 -16.02
C LEU A 4 3.89 11.33 -15.64
N ILE A 5 3.08 12.02 -16.44
CA ILE A 5 1.63 12.15 -16.21
C ILE A 5 0.96 10.78 -16.17
N LYS A 6 1.37 9.81 -17.04
CA LYS A 6 0.82 8.45 -17.02
C LYS A 6 1.11 7.72 -15.71
N TRP A 7 2.31 7.85 -15.19
CA TRP A 7 2.71 7.22 -13.93
C TRP A 7 2.03 7.83 -12.72
N LEU A 8 1.91 9.17 -12.70
CA LEU A 8 1.15 9.86 -11.67
C LEU A 8 -0.35 9.55 -11.76
N ALA A 9 -0.91 9.41 -12.96
CA ALA A 9 -2.29 8.97 -13.14
C ALA A 9 -2.51 7.55 -12.61
N LEU A 10 -1.58 6.62 -12.83
CA LEU A 10 -1.65 5.28 -12.25
C LEU A 10 -1.60 5.34 -10.71
N SER A 11 -0.71 6.15 -10.13
CA SER A 11 -0.67 6.34 -8.67
C SER A 11 -1.99 6.90 -8.14
N ALA A 12 -2.59 7.86 -8.86
CA ALA A 12 -3.87 8.44 -8.49
C ALA A 12 -5.02 7.41 -8.59
N ILE A 13 -4.98 6.49 -9.56
CA ILE A 13 -5.96 5.39 -9.67
C ILE A 13 -5.83 4.44 -8.46
N VAL A 14 -4.61 4.03 -8.10
CA VAL A 14 -4.38 3.16 -6.94
C VAL A 14 -4.86 3.84 -5.65
N LEU A 15 -4.51 5.11 -5.46
CA LEU A 15 -4.97 5.91 -4.33
C LEU A 15 -6.51 5.99 -4.29
N ALA A 16 -7.15 6.30 -5.42
CA ALA A 16 -8.61 6.42 -5.50
C ALA A 16 -9.31 5.09 -5.19
N LEU A 17 -8.79 3.97 -5.70
CA LEU A 17 -9.32 2.63 -5.41
C LEU A 17 -9.16 2.27 -3.93
N ASP A 18 -8.02 2.58 -3.33
CA ASP A 18 -7.78 2.34 -1.91
C ASP A 18 -8.76 3.15 -1.05
N LEU A 19 -8.84 4.46 -1.25
CA LEU A 19 -9.74 5.32 -0.50
C LEU A 19 -11.21 4.95 -0.70
N TYR A 20 -11.61 4.61 -1.92
CA TYR A 20 -12.98 4.19 -2.22
C TYR A 20 -13.35 2.89 -1.51
N THR A 21 -12.50 1.87 -1.57
CA THR A 21 -12.76 0.58 -0.91
C THR A 21 -12.77 0.71 0.60
N LYS A 22 -11.87 1.47 1.19
CA LYS A 22 -11.86 1.79 2.63
C LYS A 22 -13.12 2.54 3.05
N GLN A 23 -13.58 3.51 2.25
CA GLN A 23 -14.81 4.24 2.53
C GLN A 23 -16.05 3.33 2.50
N LEU A 24 -16.13 2.38 1.56
CA LEU A 24 -17.19 1.38 1.55
C LEU A 24 -17.18 0.53 2.83
N VAL A 25 -16.00 0.09 3.28
CA VAL A 25 -15.88 -0.68 4.53
C VAL A 25 -16.30 0.16 5.74
N LEU A 26 -15.86 1.41 5.82
CA LEU A 26 -16.25 2.31 6.92
C LEU A 26 -17.75 2.57 6.98
N GLN A 27 -18.44 2.56 5.83
CA GLN A 27 -19.90 2.80 5.75
C GLN A 27 -20.73 1.57 6.10
N HIS A 28 -20.25 0.35 5.82
CA HIS A 28 -21.05 -0.87 5.90
C HIS A 28 -20.66 -1.81 7.04
N PHE A 29 -19.51 -1.61 7.67
CA PHE A 29 -18.99 -2.48 8.73
C PHE A 29 -18.77 -1.68 10.00
N ALA A 30 -19.18 -2.20 11.15
CA ALA A 30 -18.69 -1.75 12.44
C ALA A 30 -17.26 -2.27 12.70
N TYR A 31 -16.56 -1.65 13.65
CA TYR A 31 -15.21 -2.13 14.04
C TYR A 31 -15.28 -3.56 14.58
N GLY A 32 -14.45 -4.44 14.04
CA GLY A 32 -14.41 -5.86 14.41
C GLY A 32 -15.41 -6.74 13.65
N ASP A 33 -16.25 -6.18 12.76
CA ASP A 33 -17.16 -6.98 11.94
C ASP A 33 -16.40 -7.90 10.98
N HIS A 34 -16.98 -9.06 10.75
CA HIS A 34 -16.55 -10.06 9.80
C HIS A 34 -17.68 -10.47 8.87
N LEU A 35 -17.43 -10.46 7.57
CA LEU A 35 -18.28 -11.04 6.55
C LEU A 35 -17.51 -12.14 5.82
N THR A 36 -17.86 -13.40 6.06
CA THR A 36 -17.26 -14.55 5.37
C THR A 36 -17.71 -14.57 3.92
N VAL A 37 -16.73 -14.45 3.01
CA VAL A 37 -16.95 -14.51 1.55
C VAL A 37 -16.66 -15.91 1.03
N THR A 38 -15.59 -16.55 1.51
CA THR A 38 -15.24 -17.94 1.21
C THR A 38 -14.69 -18.62 2.47
N SER A 39 -14.38 -19.93 2.37
CA SER A 39 -13.79 -20.68 3.48
C SER A 39 -12.36 -20.25 3.88
N PHE A 40 -11.74 -19.34 3.12
CA PHE A 40 -10.37 -18.87 3.34
C PHE A 40 -10.22 -17.35 3.23
N PHE A 41 -11.33 -16.60 3.03
CA PHE A 41 -11.31 -15.15 2.84
C PHE A 41 -12.53 -14.50 3.46
N ASP A 42 -12.30 -13.53 4.33
CA ASP A 42 -13.31 -12.66 4.94
C ASP A 42 -13.07 -11.18 4.56
N LEU A 43 -14.15 -10.42 4.46
CA LEU A 43 -14.10 -8.97 4.59
C LEU A 43 -14.27 -8.60 6.06
N VAL A 44 -13.37 -7.76 6.56
CA VAL A 44 -13.35 -7.33 7.96
C VAL A 44 -13.23 -5.82 8.05
N ARG A 45 -13.43 -5.24 9.25
CA ARG A 45 -13.00 -3.88 9.53
C ARG A 45 -12.07 -3.87 10.72
N TYR A 46 -10.77 -3.76 10.46
CA TYR A 46 -9.75 -3.59 11.48
C TYR A 46 -9.07 -2.22 11.37
N HIS A 47 -8.58 -1.75 12.53
CA HIS A 47 -7.83 -0.50 12.63
C HIS A 47 -6.37 -0.80 12.93
N ASN A 48 -5.49 -0.49 11.99
CA ASN A 48 -4.06 -0.72 12.12
C ASN A 48 -3.36 0.58 12.54
N THR A 49 -2.97 0.66 13.82
CA THR A 49 -2.23 1.80 14.37
C THR A 49 -0.71 1.67 14.21
N GLY A 50 -0.22 0.50 13.79
CA GLY A 50 1.21 0.19 13.63
C GLY A 50 1.61 -0.12 12.20
N ALA A 51 2.57 -1.03 12.08
CA ALA A 51 2.97 -1.67 10.84
C ALA A 51 2.35 -3.08 10.73
N ALA A 52 2.76 -3.82 9.70
CA ALA A 52 2.38 -5.21 9.53
C ALA A 52 2.64 -6.03 10.81
N PHE A 53 1.75 -6.99 11.09
CA PHE A 53 1.79 -7.85 12.30
C PHE A 53 1.65 -7.07 13.62
N SER A 54 0.94 -5.94 13.62
CA SER A 54 0.73 -5.09 14.81
C SER A 54 2.03 -4.59 15.45
N PHE A 55 3.14 -4.57 14.69
CA PHE A 55 4.40 -4.02 15.17
C PHE A 55 4.22 -2.54 15.55
N LEU A 56 4.55 -2.19 16.80
CA LEU A 56 4.34 -0.88 17.40
C LEU A 56 2.86 -0.44 17.53
N ALA A 57 1.88 -1.35 17.55
CA ALA A 57 0.47 -0.97 17.67
C ALA A 57 0.18 -0.19 18.96
N ASP A 58 0.86 -0.54 20.07
CA ASP A 58 0.65 0.05 21.41
C ASP A 58 1.75 1.05 21.82
N ALA A 59 2.44 1.66 20.87
CA ALA A 59 3.59 2.53 21.13
C ALA A 59 3.23 3.99 21.50
N GLY A 60 2.01 4.25 21.99
CA GLY A 60 1.62 5.55 22.54
C GLY A 60 1.41 6.68 21.51
N GLY A 61 1.24 6.34 20.21
CA GLY A 61 0.83 7.29 19.16
C GLY A 61 1.97 7.87 18.31
N TRP A 62 3.23 7.81 18.76
CA TRP A 62 4.36 8.33 17.98
C TRP A 62 4.62 7.55 16.68
N GLN A 63 4.20 6.28 16.64
CA GLN A 63 4.30 5.43 15.45
C GLN A 63 3.55 6.01 14.25
N GLN A 64 2.45 6.75 14.46
CA GLN A 64 1.72 7.40 13.37
C GLN A 64 2.58 8.48 12.69
N LEU A 65 3.31 9.26 13.49
CA LEU A 65 4.26 10.26 12.97
C LEU A 65 5.42 9.57 12.24
N LEU A 66 5.94 8.48 12.79
CA LEU A 66 7.02 7.72 12.15
C LEU A 66 6.59 7.19 10.77
N PHE A 67 5.50 6.42 10.71
CA PHE A 67 5.03 5.84 9.44
C PHE A 67 4.54 6.90 8.47
N GLY A 68 3.91 7.97 8.96
CA GLY A 68 3.56 9.14 8.16
C GLY A 68 4.78 9.80 7.54
N SER A 69 5.84 10.04 8.34
CA SER A 69 7.10 10.63 7.86
C SER A 69 7.79 9.74 6.81
N ILE A 70 7.83 8.42 7.05
CA ILE A 70 8.37 7.45 6.09
C ILE A 70 7.59 7.53 4.76
N ALA A 71 6.26 7.56 4.81
CA ALA A 71 5.43 7.65 3.62
C ALA A 71 5.66 8.94 2.84
N VAL A 72 5.80 10.09 3.52
CA VAL A 72 6.12 11.37 2.89
C VAL A 72 7.49 11.34 2.23
N ILE A 73 8.51 10.90 2.95
CA ILE A 73 9.89 10.81 2.43
C ILE A 73 9.95 9.88 1.22
N ALA A 74 9.34 8.69 1.34
CA ALA A 74 9.27 7.71 0.24
C ALA A 74 8.55 8.32 -0.98
N SER A 75 7.42 9.03 -0.79
CA SER A 75 6.69 9.68 -1.87
C SER A 75 7.54 10.72 -2.60
N VAL A 76 8.30 11.55 -1.88
CA VAL A 76 9.21 12.54 -2.48
C VAL A 76 10.32 11.85 -3.29
N ILE A 77 10.91 10.78 -2.75
CA ILE A 77 11.94 10.01 -3.44
C ILE A 77 11.37 9.38 -4.71
N ILE A 78 10.18 8.74 -4.62
CA ILE A 78 9.54 8.08 -5.75
C ILE A 78 9.22 9.08 -6.86
N VAL A 79 8.67 10.25 -6.55
CA VAL A 79 8.39 11.28 -7.57
C VAL A 79 9.69 11.72 -8.26
N ARG A 80 10.78 11.92 -7.52
CA ARG A 80 12.09 12.25 -8.09
C ARG A 80 12.61 11.15 -9.02
N LEU A 81 12.43 9.88 -8.63
CA LEU A 81 12.83 8.74 -9.46
C LEU A 81 11.99 8.63 -10.73
N LEU A 82 10.68 8.86 -10.67
CA LEU A 82 9.78 8.89 -11.83
C LEU A 82 10.17 10.00 -12.83
N VAL A 83 10.60 11.17 -12.32
CA VAL A 83 11.11 12.27 -13.16
C VAL A 83 12.44 11.92 -13.80
N LYS A 84 13.34 11.26 -13.05
CA LYS A 84 14.70 10.94 -13.49
C LYS A 84 14.76 9.77 -14.48
N HIS A 85 13.84 8.79 -14.35
CA HIS A 85 13.86 7.53 -15.09
C HIS A 85 12.56 7.28 -15.90
N PRO A 86 12.02 8.25 -16.67
CA PRO A 86 10.69 8.17 -17.27
C PRO A 86 10.52 7.06 -18.31
N ASP A 87 11.62 6.54 -18.84
CA ASP A 87 11.67 5.52 -19.88
C ASP A 87 11.76 4.09 -19.35
N GLU A 88 12.03 3.90 -18.07
CA GLU A 88 12.16 2.60 -17.41
C GLU A 88 10.76 2.08 -17.03
N ARG A 89 10.03 1.51 -18.00
CA ARG A 89 8.59 1.20 -17.87
C ARG A 89 8.26 0.34 -16.66
N LEU A 90 8.95 -0.77 -16.45
CA LEU A 90 8.68 -1.68 -15.32
C LEU A 90 8.99 -1.02 -13.99
N PHE A 91 10.11 -0.31 -13.91
CA PHE A 91 10.52 0.45 -12.74
C PHE A 91 9.51 1.54 -12.40
N CYS A 92 9.10 2.35 -13.39
CA CYS A 92 8.10 3.39 -13.19
C CYS A 92 6.71 2.84 -12.83
N PHE A 93 6.30 1.71 -13.40
CA PHE A 93 5.05 1.03 -13.05
C PHE A 93 5.08 0.60 -11.58
N ALA A 94 6.17 -0.05 -11.15
CA ALA A 94 6.38 -0.45 -9.76
C ALA A 94 6.33 0.76 -8.80
N LEU A 95 7.07 1.83 -9.13
CA LEU A 95 7.07 3.06 -8.34
C LEU A 95 5.70 3.72 -8.24
N ALA A 96 4.92 3.69 -9.33
CA ALA A 96 3.58 4.27 -9.35
C ALA A 96 2.60 3.50 -8.42
N LEU A 97 2.70 2.16 -8.35
CA LEU A 97 1.94 1.34 -7.41
C LEU A 97 2.31 1.66 -5.96
N ILE A 98 3.62 1.73 -5.67
CA ILE A 98 4.12 2.06 -4.32
C ILE A 98 3.66 3.46 -3.91
N LEU A 99 3.75 4.44 -4.79
CA LEU A 99 3.35 5.81 -4.51
C LEU A 99 1.86 5.91 -4.18
N GLY A 100 1.00 5.29 -5.01
CA GLY A 100 -0.45 5.30 -4.76
C GLY A 100 -0.82 4.66 -3.43
N GLY A 101 -0.23 3.50 -3.11
CA GLY A 101 -0.44 2.83 -1.83
C GLY A 101 0.11 3.61 -0.64
N ALA A 102 1.33 4.17 -0.75
CA ALA A 102 1.92 4.96 0.32
C ALA A 102 1.06 6.19 0.66
N LEU A 103 0.52 6.87 -0.37
CA LEU A 103 -0.37 8.01 -0.18
C LEU A 103 -1.73 7.59 0.41
N GLY A 104 -2.27 6.42 0.05
CA GLY A 104 -3.52 5.90 0.62
C GLY A 104 -3.40 5.66 2.13
N ASN A 105 -2.37 4.93 2.54
CA ASN A 105 -2.12 4.67 3.95
C ASN A 105 -1.67 5.93 4.73
N LEU A 106 -1.05 6.90 4.07
CA LEU A 106 -0.74 8.20 4.65
C LEU A 106 -2.02 9.00 4.92
N TYR A 107 -2.95 9.03 3.95
CA TYR A 107 -4.23 9.72 4.09
C TYR A 107 -5.00 9.22 5.32
N ASP A 108 -5.13 7.91 5.49
CA ASP A 108 -5.79 7.31 6.64
C ASP A 108 -5.14 7.75 7.96
N ARG A 109 -3.80 7.69 8.04
CA ARG A 109 -3.08 8.11 9.26
C ARG A 109 -3.29 9.56 9.62
N LEU A 110 -3.37 10.44 8.63
CA LEU A 110 -3.57 11.88 8.86
C LEU A 110 -5.01 12.22 9.23
N THR A 111 -5.99 11.47 8.71
CA THR A 111 -7.42 11.78 8.88
C THR A 111 -8.08 10.98 10.00
N LEU A 112 -7.70 9.71 10.16
CA LEU A 112 -8.32 8.77 11.10
C LEU A 112 -7.41 8.44 12.30
N GLY A 113 -6.10 8.62 12.18
CA GLY A 113 -5.12 8.18 13.17
C GLY A 113 -4.80 6.69 13.14
N TYR A 114 -5.32 5.95 12.17
CA TYR A 114 -5.06 4.53 11.92
C TYR A 114 -5.28 4.22 10.44
N VAL A 115 -4.85 3.04 9.99
CA VAL A 115 -5.13 2.55 8.65
C VAL A 115 -6.29 1.55 8.71
N VAL A 116 -7.20 1.61 7.73
CA VAL A 116 -8.32 0.67 7.61
C VAL A 116 -7.87 -0.56 6.84
N ASP A 117 -7.86 -1.72 7.51
CA ASP A 117 -7.54 -3.02 6.92
C ASP A 117 -8.81 -3.87 6.81
N PHE A 118 -9.04 -4.49 5.63
CA PHE A 118 -10.31 -5.14 5.37
C PHE A 118 -10.23 -6.46 4.56
N LEU A 119 -9.09 -6.79 3.98
CA LEU A 119 -8.85 -8.07 3.30
C LEU A 119 -8.20 -9.03 4.29
N PHE A 120 -8.91 -10.09 4.68
CA PHE A 120 -8.44 -11.04 5.68
C PHE A 120 -8.44 -12.45 5.12
N PHE A 121 -7.24 -13.02 4.94
CA PHE A 121 -7.06 -14.38 4.46
C PHE A 121 -6.68 -15.31 5.60
N HIS A 122 -7.32 -16.47 5.65
CA HIS A 122 -7.08 -17.49 6.68
C HIS A 122 -7.23 -18.90 6.11
N TYR A 123 -6.58 -19.84 6.74
CA TYR A 123 -6.72 -21.25 6.43
C TYR A 123 -6.53 -22.08 7.70
N GLN A 124 -7.59 -22.79 8.15
CA GLN A 124 -7.63 -23.48 9.44
C GLN A 124 -7.24 -22.53 10.58
N GLN A 125 -6.17 -22.87 11.34
CA GLN A 125 -5.64 -22.05 12.46
C GLN A 125 -4.66 -20.95 12.05
N TYR A 126 -4.30 -20.87 10.77
CA TYR A 126 -3.36 -19.87 10.25
C TYR A 126 -4.11 -18.70 9.64
N SER A 127 -3.67 -17.49 9.94
CA SER A 127 -4.19 -16.28 9.33
C SER A 127 -3.06 -15.38 8.85
N PHE A 128 -3.29 -14.73 7.73
CA PHE A 128 -2.45 -13.63 7.29
C PHE A 128 -3.01 -12.33 7.88
N PRO A 129 -2.18 -11.41 8.37
CA PRO A 129 -2.66 -10.12 8.87
C PRO A 129 -3.57 -9.45 7.85
N ALA A 130 -4.65 -8.85 8.32
CA ALA A 130 -5.52 -8.09 7.44
C ALA A 130 -4.75 -6.94 6.77
N PHE A 131 -5.12 -6.62 5.56
CA PHE A 131 -4.49 -5.60 4.74
C PHE A 131 -5.51 -4.91 3.82
N ASN A 132 -5.07 -4.00 2.97
CA ASN A 132 -5.92 -3.19 2.10
C ASN A 132 -5.35 -3.08 0.67
N VAL A 133 -6.00 -2.28 -0.19
CA VAL A 133 -5.57 -2.07 -1.58
C VAL A 133 -4.22 -1.35 -1.64
N ALA A 134 -3.97 -0.39 -0.73
CA ALA A 134 -2.68 0.31 -0.64
C ALA A 134 -1.52 -0.67 -0.37
N ASP A 135 -1.69 -1.59 0.60
CA ASP A 135 -0.67 -2.59 0.94
C ASP A 135 -0.43 -3.56 -0.21
N SER A 136 -1.50 -3.94 -0.92
CA SER A 136 -1.40 -4.75 -2.14
C SER A 136 -0.57 -4.03 -3.22
N GLY A 137 -0.85 -2.75 -3.45
CA GLY A 137 -0.11 -1.91 -4.39
C GLY A 137 1.36 -1.78 -4.01
N ILE A 138 1.66 -1.53 -2.74
CA ILE A 138 3.03 -1.45 -2.22
C ILE A 138 3.76 -2.79 -2.42
N SER A 139 3.14 -3.89 -2.01
CA SER A 139 3.75 -5.23 -2.07
C SER A 139 4.06 -5.65 -3.50
N VAL A 140 3.08 -5.51 -4.41
CA VAL A 140 3.27 -5.80 -5.84
C VAL A 140 4.33 -4.89 -6.44
N GLY A 141 4.31 -3.60 -6.12
CA GLY A 141 5.29 -2.63 -6.59
C GLY A 141 6.71 -2.98 -6.14
N VAL A 142 6.90 -3.37 -4.87
CA VAL A 142 8.22 -3.80 -4.36
C VAL A 142 8.70 -5.05 -5.08
N VAL A 143 7.86 -6.07 -5.27
CA VAL A 143 8.23 -7.29 -6.01
C VAL A 143 8.64 -6.96 -7.44
N LEU A 144 7.88 -6.11 -8.15
CA LEU A 144 8.21 -5.72 -9.51
C LEU A 144 9.52 -4.91 -9.59
N MET A 145 9.79 -4.05 -8.62
CA MET A 145 11.04 -3.29 -8.54
C MET A 145 12.25 -4.22 -8.34
N LEU A 146 12.11 -5.23 -7.47
CA LEU A 146 13.16 -6.24 -7.27
C LEU A 146 13.40 -7.06 -8.54
N LEU A 147 12.34 -7.49 -9.22
CA LEU A 147 12.44 -8.21 -10.50
C LEU A 147 13.13 -7.36 -11.58
N ASP A 148 12.82 -6.07 -11.68
CA ASP A 148 13.49 -5.16 -12.62
C ASP A 148 14.98 -5.02 -12.31
N SER A 149 15.35 -4.93 -11.03
CA SER A 149 16.74 -4.86 -10.57
C SER A 149 17.55 -6.11 -10.96
N VAL A 150 17.01 -7.30 -10.66
CA VAL A 150 17.64 -8.58 -11.02
C VAL A 150 17.81 -8.70 -12.54
N ARG A 151 16.76 -8.36 -13.32
CA ARG A 151 16.82 -8.40 -14.79
C ARG A 151 17.89 -7.47 -15.37
N LYS A 152 18.05 -6.27 -14.80
CA LYS A 152 19.07 -5.31 -15.22
C LYS A 152 20.48 -5.79 -14.89
N SER A 153 20.66 -6.39 -13.71
CA SER A 153 21.94 -6.96 -13.29
C SER A 153 22.38 -8.08 -14.23
N SER A 154 21.49 -9.03 -14.56
CA SER A 154 21.77 -10.14 -15.48
C SER A 154 22.14 -9.66 -16.90
N ARG A 155 21.52 -8.57 -17.38
CA ARG A 155 21.85 -7.99 -18.70
C ARG A 155 23.19 -7.27 -18.76
N LYS A 156 23.75 -6.86 -17.64
CA LYS A 156 25.07 -6.24 -17.56
C LYS A 156 26.21 -7.26 -17.44
N ALA A 157 25.87 -8.48 -17.00
CA ALA A 157 26.83 -9.56 -16.81
C ALA A 157 27.08 -10.40 -18.09
N ASN A 158 26.19 -10.26 -19.08
CA ASN A 158 26.31 -10.83 -20.43
C ASN A 158 26.72 -9.77 -21.48
#